data_f9cc262b38a4a5e31b2884a83acc4718
#
_entry.id   f9cc262b38a4a5e31b2884a83acc4718
#
_cell.length_a   1.000
_cell.length_b   1.000
_cell.length_c   1.000
_cell.angle_alpha   90.00
_cell.angle_beta   90.00
_cell.angle_gamma   90.00
#
_symmetry.space_group_name_H-M   'P 1'
#
loop_
_entity.id
_entity.type
_entity.pdbx_description
1 polymer ?
#
loop_
_entity_poly.entity_id
_entity_poly.type
_entity_poly.pdbx_seq_one_letter_code
_entity_poly.pdbx_strand_id
1 'polypeptide(L)'
;PLPGGDKLQIYLLYTADWVATGAGYDNRIGALWISPATCQPAGSVIAHEIGHCFQYLTYCQALESGAPDDSRAGFRYGYAENAGNALWEIGAQWQSWQSYPEEMFTDYEMETWFQQYHRALENEYTRYQNYWWFYALTEQYGLDAYSRIWRESAYPEDAYQTFMRLYLANDLNAFYDAMYR
;
A
#
# COMPACT_ATOMS: atom_id res chain seq x y z
N PRO A 1 12.97 8.95 -10.79
CA PRO A 1 13.62 9.72 -9.74
C PRO A 1 12.60 10.03 -8.67
N LEU A 2 13.01 10.02 -7.41
CA LEU A 2 12.15 10.48 -6.33
C LEU A 2 11.88 11.99 -6.51
N PRO A 3 10.73 12.50 -6.04
CA PRO A 3 10.45 13.92 -6.05
C PRO A 3 11.61 14.70 -5.41
N GLY A 4 12.00 15.83 -6.00
CA GLY A 4 13.09 16.67 -5.49
C GLY A 4 14.50 16.09 -5.67
N GLY A 5 14.67 14.92 -6.28
CA GLY A 5 15.98 14.28 -6.44
C GLY A 5 16.54 13.67 -5.16
N ASP A 6 15.72 13.59 -4.11
CA ASP A 6 16.12 13.01 -2.83
C ASP A 6 16.28 11.49 -2.91
N LYS A 7 16.98 10.93 -1.93
CA LYS A 7 17.13 9.49 -1.75
C LYS A 7 16.29 9.03 -0.57
N LEU A 8 15.84 7.79 -0.61
CA LEU A 8 15.32 7.14 0.59
C LEU A 8 16.41 7.10 1.67
N GLN A 9 16.01 7.39 2.89
CA GLN A 9 16.90 7.28 4.05
C GLN A 9 16.70 5.92 4.70
N ILE A 10 17.79 5.30 5.11
CA ILE A 10 17.75 4.03 5.83
C ILE A 10 18.43 4.22 7.17
N TYR A 11 17.67 4.06 8.24
CA TYR A 11 18.15 4.13 9.62
C TYR A 11 18.30 2.71 10.15
N LEU A 12 19.55 2.29 10.33
CA LEU A 12 19.83 1.01 10.97
C LEU A 12 19.84 1.20 12.48
N LEU A 13 18.85 0.62 13.14
CA LEU A 13 18.68 0.68 14.58
C LEU A 13 19.58 -0.35 15.27
N TYR A 14 20.35 0.11 16.23
CA TYR A 14 21.20 -0.79 17.03
C TYR A 14 20.37 -1.44 18.15
N THR A 15 19.61 -2.45 17.77
CA THR A 15 18.79 -3.27 18.68
C THR A 15 18.82 -4.73 18.25
N ALA A 16 18.62 -5.63 19.22
CA ALA A 16 18.42 -7.06 18.96
C ALA A 16 16.96 -7.39 18.59
N ASP A 17 16.04 -6.46 18.83
CA ASP A 17 14.64 -6.66 18.49
C ASP A 17 14.45 -6.63 16.99
N TRP A 18 13.47 -7.39 16.52
CA TRP A 18 13.05 -7.34 15.12
C TRP A 18 12.25 -6.05 14.90
N VAL A 19 12.75 -5.16 14.05
CA VAL A 19 12.11 -3.88 13.72
C VAL A 19 12.20 -3.64 12.22
N ALA A 20 11.07 -3.41 11.59
CA ALA A 20 10.97 -2.88 10.24
C ALA A 20 9.80 -1.89 10.19
N THR A 21 10.05 -0.69 9.71
CA THR A 21 9.04 0.35 9.54
C THR A 21 9.44 1.24 8.38
N GLY A 22 8.53 1.40 7.42
CA GLY A 22 8.65 2.33 6.31
C GLY A 22 7.65 3.47 6.46
N ALA A 23 8.09 4.68 6.24
CA ALA A 23 7.27 5.89 6.26
C ALA A 23 8.04 7.07 5.64
N GLY A 24 8.07 8.18 6.35
CA GLY A 24 8.85 9.35 5.97
C GLY A 24 8.71 10.48 6.98
N TYR A 25 9.37 11.58 6.72
CA TYR A 25 9.34 12.77 7.56
C TYR A 25 9.55 14.05 6.73
N ASP A 26 9.33 15.20 7.37
CA ASP A 26 9.48 16.54 6.79
C ASP A 26 8.66 16.76 5.50
N ASN A 27 7.59 16.00 5.30
CA ASN A 27 6.71 16.04 4.12
C ASN A 27 7.47 15.90 2.77
N ARG A 28 8.62 15.24 2.78
CA ARG A 28 9.51 15.18 1.62
C ARG A 28 10.34 13.91 1.54
N ILE A 29 10.78 13.37 2.67
CA ILE A 29 11.80 12.33 2.74
C ILE A 29 11.15 11.00 3.10
N GLY A 30 11.20 10.02 2.20
CA GLY A 30 10.86 8.63 2.52
C GLY A 30 11.98 7.98 3.33
N ALA A 31 11.63 7.25 4.37
CA ALA A 31 12.59 6.65 5.28
C ALA A 31 12.17 5.29 5.80
N LEU A 32 13.16 4.43 6.02
CA LEU A 32 13.04 3.14 6.70
C LEU A 32 13.78 3.17 8.02
N TRP A 33 13.19 2.55 9.03
CA TRP A 33 13.81 2.24 10.31
C TRP A 33 13.83 0.74 10.46
N ILE A 34 15.01 0.13 10.40
CA ILE A 34 15.18 -1.32 10.37
C ILE A 34 16.24 -1.76 11.37
N SER A 35 16.10 -2.96 11.91
CA SER A 35 17.13 -3.60 12.72
C SER A 35 17.99 -4.57 11.90
N PRO A 36 19.19 -4.95 12.36
CA PRO A 36 19.99 -5.96 11.66
C PRO A 36 19.27 -7.28 11.43
N ALA A 37 18.35 -7.66 12.33
CA ALA A 37 17.58 -8.90 12.24
C ALA A 37 16.68 -8.92 11.00
N THR A 38 16.17 -7.77 10.56
CA THR A 38 15.28 -7.67 9.37
C THR A 38 16.03 -7.68 8.04
N CYS A 39 17.35 -7.63 8.09
CA CYS A 39 18.22 -7.68 6.91
C CYS A 39 18.83 -9.07 6.67
N GLN A 40 18.38 -10.12 7.38
CA GLN A 40 18.99 -11.44 7.30
C GLN A 40 17.98 -12.56 7.05
N PRO A 41 17.69 -12.84 5.76
CA PRO A 41 18.13 -12.12 4.56
C PRO A 41 17.35 -10.81 4.34
N ALA A 42 17.94 -9.86 3.65
CA ALA A 42 17.17 -8.78 3.07
C ALA A 42 16.25 -9.37 1.99
N GLY A 43 14.97 -9.08 2.05
CA GLY A 43 13.97 -9.71 1.19
C GLY A 43 12.68 -8.90 1.12
N SER A 44 11.55 -9.59 1.00
CA SER A 44 10.22 -9.01 0.84
C SER A 44 9.86 -7.98 1.92
N VAL A 45 10.31 -8.17 3.17
CA VAL A 45 10.07 -7.22 4.26
C VAL A 45 10.65 -5.84 3.93
N ILE A 46 11.90 -5.78 3.46
CA ILE A 46 12.52 -4.50 3.10
C ILE A 46 11.80 -3.86 1.90
N ALA A 47 11.41 -4.67 0.91
CA ALA A 47 10.63 -4.19 -0.23
C ALA A 47 9.26 -3.65 0.20
N HIS A 48 8.60 -4.29 1.17
CA HIS A 48 7.35 -3.85 1.77
C HIS A 48 7.52 -2.46 2.43
N GLU A 49 8.53 -2.27 3.25
CA GLU A 49 8.79 -0.99 3.92
C GLU A 49 9.15 0.13 2.93
N ILE A 50 9.83 -0.21 1.83
CA ILE A 50 10.03 0.71 0.71
C ILE A 50 8.68 1.10 0.08
N GLY A 51 7.75 0.16 0.00
CA GLY A 51 6.37 0.42 -0.43
C GLY A 51 5.71 1.54 0.37
N HIS A 52 5.81 1.49 1.70
CA HIS A 52 5.31 2.55 2.58
C HIS A 52 5.99 3.91 2.32
N CYS A 53 7.28 3.91 2.01
CA CYS A 53 7.95 5.15 1.64
C CYS A 53 7.34 5.78 0.36
N PHE A 54 7.00 4.97 -0.64
CA PHE A 54 6.34 5.47 -1.85
C PHE A 54 4.91 5.98 -1.59
N GLN A 55 4.16 5.31 -0.75
CA GLN A 55 2.85 5.76 -0.30
C GLN A 55 2.96 7.14 0.38
N TYR A 56 3.91 7.29 1.30
CA TYR A 56 4.19 8.57 1.95
C TYR A 56 4.61 9.67 0.95
N LEU A 57 5.47 9.35 -0.01
CA LEU A 57 5.90 10.31 -1.02
C LEU A 57 4.77 10.74 -1.96
N THR A 58 3.77 9.90 -2.19
CA THR A 58 2.55 10.28 -2.92
C THR A 58 1.81 11.39 -2.18
N TYR A 59 1.69 11.28 -0.87
CA TYR A 59 1.14 12.35 -0.03
C TYR A 59 1.99 13.64 -0.10
N CYS A 60 3.32 13.52 -0.04
CA CYS A 60 4.22 14.68 -0.15
C CYS A 60 4.07 15.42 -1.49
N GLN A 61 3.92 14.68 -2.60
CA GLN A 61 3.66 15.28 -3.92
C GLN A 61 2.34 16.07 -3.96
N ALA A 62 1.31 15.54 -3.33
CA ALA A 62 0.03 16.24 -3.23
C ALA A 62 0.19 17.55 -2.44
N LEU A 63 0.95 17.55 -1.36
CA LEU A 63 1.30 18.76 -0.61
C LEU A 63 2.03 19.81 -1.47
N GLU A 64 3.08 19.39 -2.17
CA GLU A 64 3.87 20.27 -3.02
C GLU A 64 3.01 20.90 -4.15
N SER A 65 2.04 20.17 -4.66
CA SER A 65 1.09 20.68 -5.65
C SER A 65 0.01 21.60 -5.09
N GLY A 66 0.04 21.86 -3.77
CA GLY A 66 -0.93 22.74 -3.11
C GLY A 66 -2.30 22.11 -2.89
N ALA A 67 -2.41 20.78 -2.94
CA ALA A 67 -3.65 20.08 -2.61
C ALA A 67 -4.08 20.39 -1.18
N PRO A 68 -5.38 20.63 -0.92
CA PRO A 68 -5.89 20.78 0.44
C PRO A 68 -5.59 19.54 1.29
N ASP A 69 -5.44 19.71 2.59
CA ASP A 69 -5.18 18.62 3.54
C ASP A 69 -6.19 17.46 3.44
N ASP A 70 -7.44 17.81 3.21
CA ASP A 70 -8.55 16.89 3.11
C ASP A 70 -8.64 16.16 1.76
N SER A 71 -7.92 16.61 0.73
CA SER A 71 -7.89 16.00 -0.60
C SER A 71 -6.59 15.24 -0.89
N ARG A 72 -5.72 15.08 0.11
CA ARG A 72 -4.39 14.47 -0.09
C ARG A 72 -4.51 12.99 -0.41
N ALA A 73 -4.14 12.68 -1.63
CA ALA A 73 -4.23 11.35 -2.20
C ALA A 73 -3.50 10.29 -1.37
N GLY A 74 -4.07 9.11 -1.29
CA GLY A 74 -3.46 7.90 -0.75
C GLY A 74 -3.24 7.89 0.75
N PHE A 75 -2.81 8.99 1.33
CA PHE A 75 -2.49 9.06 2.76
C PHE A 75 -3.70 8.73 3.64
N ARG A 76 -4.88 9.12 3.22
CA ARG A 76 -6.11 8.92 4.00
C ARG A 76 -6.64 7.49 3.98
N TYR A 77 -6.23 6.67 3.06
CA TYR A 77 -6.61 5.26 3.05
C TYR A 77 -6.14 4.51 4.29
N GLY A 78 -5.02 4.93 4.88
CA GLY A 78 -4.49 4.30 6.08
C GLY A 78 -4.90 4.97 7.37
N TYR A 79 -5.17 6.26 7.32
CA TYR A 79 -5.44 7.07 8.52
C TYR A 79 -6.81 7.73 8.49
N ALA A 80 -7.69 7.32 7.58
CA ALA A 80 -9.09 7.72 7.64
C ALA A 80 -9.70 7.21 8.94
N GLU A 81 -10.52 8.03 9.55
CA GLU A 81 -11.15 7.79 10.84
C GLU A 81 -11.64 6.34 10.97
N ASN A 82 -10.99 5.57 11.82
CA ASN A 82 -11.30 4.17 12.14
C ASN A 82 -11.03 3.10 11.06
N ALA A 83 -10.44 3.43 9.91
CA ALA A 83 -10.15 2.43 8.90
C ALA A 83 -8.88 1.61 9.18
N GLY A 84 -8.09 2.02 10.18
CA GLY A 84 -6.78 1.41 10.40
C GLY A 84 -5.82 1.69 9.24
N ASN A 85 -4.79 0.87 9.10
CA ASN A 85 -3.82 0.99 8.02
C ASN A 85 -3.85 -0.19 7.04
N ALA A 86 -4.97 -0.91 6.98
CA ALA A 86 -5.09 -2.13 6.19
C ALA A 86 -4.72 -1.93 4.71
N LEU A 87 -5.24 -0.89 4.07
CA LEU A 87 -4.94 -0.66 2.66
C LEU A 87 -3.46 -0.27 2.41
N TRP A 88 -2.83 0.40 3.37
CA TRP A 88 -1.39 0.69 3.32
C TRP A 88 -0.60 -0.60 3.31
N GLU A 89 -0.91 -1.53 4.20
CA GLU A 89 -0.28 -2.83 4.30
C GLU A 89 -0.53 -3.68 3.03
N ILE A 90 -1.79 -3.74 2.57
CA ILE A 90 -2.18 -4.44 1.34
C ILE A 90 -1.35 -3.95 0.15
N GLY A 91 -1.22 -2.62 0.01
CA GLY A 91 -0.48 -2.01 -1.09
C GLY A 91 1.02 -2.25 -1.00
N ALA A 92 1.62 -2.10 0.17
CA ALA A 92 3.04 -2.38 0.40
C ALA A 92 3.35 -3.87 0.17
N GLN A 93 2.46 -4.76 0.61
CA GLN A 93 2.60 -6.19 0.39
C GLN A 93 2.53 -6.54 -1.10
N TRP A 94 1.57 -5.98 -1.83
CA TRP A 94 1.52 -6.15 -3.29
C TRP A 94 2.81 -5.68 -3.97
N GLN A 95 3.36 -4.52 -3.57
CA GLN A 95 4.62 -4.02 -4.11
C GLN A 95 5.80 -4.94 -3.80
N SER A 96 5.87 -5.49 -2.59
CA SER A 96 6.94 -6.41 -2.22
C SER A 96 6.95 -7.67 -3.08
N TRP A 97 5.78 -8.22 -3.39
CA TRP A 97 5.63 -9.40 -4.23
C TRP A 97 5.96 -9.16 -5.70
N GLN A 98 6.00 -7.92 -6.18
CA GLN A 98 6.54 -7.62 -7.51
C GLN A 98 8.05 -7.87 -7.59
N SER A 99 8.75 -7.78 -6.46
CA SER A 99 10.20 -7.98 -6.38
C SER A 99 10.60 -9.35 -5.85
N TYR A 100 9.74 -9.97 -5.04
CA TYR A 100 9.97 -11.25 -4.36
C TYR A 100 8.77 -12.20 -4.54
N PRO A 101 8.39 -12.54 -5.79
CA PRO A 101 7.17 -13.33 -6.04
C PRO A 101 7.26 -14.76 -5.45
N GLU A 102 8.46 -15.29 -5.27
CA GLU A 102 8.68 -16.62 -4.69
C GLU A 102 8.32 -16.69 -3.20
N GLU A 103 8.30 -15.57 -2.50
CA GLU A 103 7.93 -15.50 -1.08
C GLU A 103 6.41 -15.34 -0.87
N MET A 104 5.66 -15.02 -1.93
CA MET A 104 4.23 -14.74 -1.87
C MET A 104 3.37 -15.94 -1.43
N PHE A 105 3.82 -17.15 -1.77
CA PHE A 105 3.09 -18.39 -1.53
C PHE A 105 3.59 -19.14 -0.30
N THR A 106 3.98 -18.42 0.74
CA THR A 106 4.30 -19.07 2.02
C THR A 106 3.04 -19.69 2.62
N ASP A 107 3.19 -20.78 3.34
CA ASP A 107 2.08 -21.50 3.97
C ASP A 107 1.24 -20.59 4.86
N TYR A 108 1.90 -19.73 5.64
CA TYR A 108 1.21 -18.79 6.53
C TYR A 108 0.31 -17.79 5.79
N GLU A 109 0.82 -17.18 4.73
CA GLU A 109 0.08 -16.19 3.95
C GLU A 109 -1.14 -16.81 3.29
N MET A 110 -0.96 -17.95 2.64
CA MET A 110 -2.02 -18.67 1.94
C MET A 110 -3.07 -19.23 2.92
N GLU A 111 -2.63 -19.85 4.02
CA GLU A 111 -3.54 -20.40 5.03
C GLU A 111 -4.41 -19.29 5.63
N THR A 112 -3.81 -18.17 6.02
CA THR A 112 -4.53 -17.03 6.58
C THR A 112 -5.56 -16.49 5.60
N TRP A 113 -5.19 -16.33 4.32
CA TRP A 113 -6.10 -15.86 3.31
C TRP A 113 -7.30 -16.80 3.12
N PHE A 114 -7.06 -18.10 2.96
CA PHE A 114 -8.13 -19.11 2.80
C PHE A 114 -9.09 -19.17 3.99
N GLN A 115 -8.60 -18.92 5.18
CA GLN A 115 -9.44 -18.89 6.38
C GLN A 115 -10.26 -17.59 6.48
N GLN A 116 -9.80 -16.48 5.89
CA GLN A 116 -10.32 -15.14 6.15
C GLN A 116 -10.83 -14.40 4.91
N TYR A 117 -10.79 -14.99 3.71
CA TYR A 117 -11.14 -14.33 2.44
C TYR A 117 -12.55 -13.71 2.41
N HIS A 118 -13.44 -14.17 3.29
CA HIS A 118 -14.80 -13.64 3.43
C HIS A 118 -14.90 -12.29 4.16
N ARG A 119 -13.79 -11.81 4.71
CA ARG A 119 -13.74 -10.52 5.40
C ARG A 119 -13.63 -9.38 4.39
N ALA A 120 -14.03 -8.19 4.83
CA ALA A 120 -13.87 -6.98 4.02
C ALA A 120 -12.40 -6.75 3.66
N LEU A 121 -12.14 -6.13 2.51
CA LEU A 121 -10.78 -5.84 2.03
C LEU A 121 -9.93 -5.10 3.08
N GLU A 122 -10.50 -4.09 3.72
CA GLU A 122 -9.82 -3.25 4.70
C GLU A 122 -9.85 -3.83 6.13
N ASN A 123 -10.05 -5.15 6.26
CA ASN A 123 -10.04 -5.79 7.57
C ASN A 123 -8.61 -5.96 8.08
N GLU A 124 -8.35 -5.49 9.29
CA GLU A 124 -7.03 -5.52 9.91
C GLU A 124 -6.43 -6.92 10.07
N TYR A 125 -7.27 -7.96 10.19
CA TYR A 125 -6.78 -9.35 10.29
C TYR A 125 -6.17 -9.88 9.00
N THR A 126 -6.58 -9.34 7.85
CA THR A 126 -6.14 -9.80 6.53
C THR A 126 -5.34 -8.74 5.78
N ARG A 127 -4.88 -7.70 6.48
CA ARG A 127 -4.17 -6.57 5.89
C ARG A 127 -2.91 -6.95 5.11
N TYR A 128 -2.28 -8.06 5.44
CA TYR A 128 -1.11 -8.55 4.70
C TYR A 128 -1.46 -9.56 3.61
N GLN A 129 -2.66 -10.14 3.58
CA GLN A 129 -3.07 -11.18 2.64
C GLN A 129 -4.02 -10.69 1.54
N ASN A 130 -4.67 -9.55 1.72
CA ASN A 130 -5.65 -9.02 0.74
C ASN A 130 -5.02 -8.35 -0.49
N TYR A 131 -3.71 -8.46 -0.69
CA TYR A 131 -2.98 -7.95 -1.85
C TYR A 131 -3.50 -8.50 -3.20
N TRP A 132 -4.25 -9.58 -3.20
CA TRP A 132 -4.91 -10.14 -4.38
C TRP A 132 -5.82 -9.15 -5.10
N TRP A 133 -6.40 -8.21 -4.36
CA TRP A 133 -7.20 -7.15 -4.96
C TRP A 133 -6.37 -6.31 -5.94
N PHE A 134 -5.15 -5.93 -5.59
CA PHE A 134 -4.28 -5.19 -6.49
C PHE A 134 -3.79 -6.04 -7.66
N TYR A 135 -3.64 -7.37 -7.49
CA TYR A 135 -3.35 -8.26 -8.61
C TYR A 135 -4.51 -8.27 -9.61
N ALA A 136 -5.72 -8.51 -9.15
CA ALA A 136 -6.90 -8.48 -10.01
C ALA A 136 -7.08 -7.13 -10.73
N LEU A 137 -6.88 -6.03 -9.98
CA LEU A 137 -6.96 -4.68 -10.51
C LEU A 137 -5.91 -4.45 -11.62
N THR A 138 -4.66 -4.80 -11.36
CA THR A 138 -3.56 -4.56 -12.30
C THR A 138 -3.55 -5.51 -13.48
N GLU A 139 -4.07 -6.72 -13.33
CA GLU A 139 -4.29 -7.64 -14.44
C GLU A 139 -5.33 -7.10 -15.41
N GLN A 140 -6.43 -6.55 -14.89
CA GLN A 140 -7.54 -6.06 -15.71
C GLN A 140 -7.28 -4.68 -16.30
N TYR A 141 -6.64 -3.76 -15.56
CA TYR A 141 -6.52 -2.34 -15.93
C TYR A 141 -5.07 -1.88 -16.14
N GLY A 142 -4.10 -2.79 -16.02
CA GLY A 142 -2.67 -2.50 -16.15
C GLY A 142 -2.01 -2.05 -14.86
N LEU A 143 -0.68 -2.15 -14.81
CA LEU A 143 0.13 -1.85 -13.61
C LEU A 143 -0.07 -0.43 -13.07
N ASP A 144 -0.37 0.53 -13.96
CA ASP A 144 -0.60 1.91 -13.55
C ASP A 144 -1.86 2.06 -12.66
N ALA A 145 -2.77 1.10 -12.70
CA ALA A 145 -3.98 1.12 -11.88
C ALA A 145 -3.66 1.20 -10.37
N TYR A 146 -2.62 0.50 -9.91
CA TYR A 146 -2.15 0.61 -8.53
C TYR A 146 -1.80 2.06 -8.18
N SER A 147 -0.92 2.67 -8.96
CA SER A 147 -0.44 4.03 -8.68
C SER A 147 -1.55 5.08 -8.81
N ARG A 148 -2.52 4.88 -9.70
CA ARG A 148 -3.66 5.77 -9.89
C ARG A 148 -4.60 5.77 -8.69
N ILE A 149 -4.86 4.60 -8.09
CA ILE A 149 -5.66 4.51 -6.86
C ILE A 149 -5.06 5.40 -5.76
N TRP A 150 -3.73 5.41 -5.63
CA TRP A 150 -3.05 6.23 -4.63
C TRP A 150 -3.01 7.73 -4.99
N ARG A 151 -2.70 8.06 -6.24
CA ARG A 151 -2.49 9.45 -6.67
C ARG A 151 -3.77 10.22 -6.96
N GLU A 152 -4.81 9.53 -7.41
CA GLU A 152 -6.03 10.14 -7.89
C GLU A 152 -7.21 10.00 -6.93
N SER A 153 -6.96 9.55 -5.70
CA SER A 153 -8.00 9.53 -4.66
C SER A 153 -8.47 10.96 -4.33
N ALA A 154 -9.74 11.10 -4.03
CA ALA A 154 -10.34 12.36 -3.63
C ALA A 154 -11.05 12.19 -2.27
N TYR A 155 -10.76 13.04 -1.31
CA TYR A 155 -11.46 12.97 -0.03
C TYR A 155 -12.96 13.25 -0.22
N PRO A 156 -13.89 12.52 0.40
CA PRO A 156 -13.67 11.44 1.40
C PRO A 156 -13.68 10.00 0.83
N GLU A 157 -13.32 9.81 -0.43
CA GLU A 157 -13.33 8.49 -1.06
C GLU A 157 -12.47 7.46 -0.29
N ASP A 158 -12.99 6.25 -0.16
CA ASP A 158 -12.18 5.07 0.10
C ASP A 158 -11.59 4.51 -1.21
N ALA A 159 -10.79 3.45 -1.11
CA ALA A 159 -10.14 2.87 -2.28
C ALA A 159 -11.12 2.27 -3.29
N TYR A 160 -12.23 1.69 -2.81
CA TYR A 160 -13.26 1.15 -3.69
C TYR A 160 -13.99 2.26 -4.45
N GLN A 161 -14.32 3.35 -3.77
CA GLN A 161 -14.96 4.52 -4.39
C GLN A 161 -14.05 5.15 -5.43
N THR A 162 -12.76 5.30 -5.13
CA THR A 162 -11.76 5.75 -6.08
C THR A 162 -11.69 4.82 -7.30
N PHE A 163 -11.65 3.51 -7.09
CA PHE A 163 -11.65 2.53 -8.16
C PHE A 163 -12.92 2.62 -9.02
N MET A 164 -14.10 2.68 -8.41
CA MET A 164 -15.37 2.83 -9.12
C MET A 164 -15.40 4.08 -9.98
N ARG A 165 -14.91 5.19 -9.45
CA ARG A 165 -14.84 6.46 -10.22
C ARG A 165 -13.88 6.38 -11.40
N LEU A 166 -12.69 5.82 -11.19
CA LEU A 166 -11.63 5.81 -12.21
C LEU A 166 -11.90 4.82 -13.35
N TYR A 167 -12.54 3.68 -13.04
CA TYR A 167 -12.62 2.55 -13.96
C TYR A 167 -14.02 2.09 -14.30
N LEU A 168 -15.01 2.40 -13.48
CA LEU A 168 -16.36 1.86 -13.60
C LEU A 168 -17.45 2.93 -13.74
N ALA A 169 -17.07 4.20 -13.96
CA ALA A 169 -17.99 5.32 -14.07
C ALA A 169 -19.03 5.40 -12.91
N ASN A 170 -18.64 4.97 -11.71
CA ASN A 170 -19.48 4.83 -10.53
C ASN A 170 -20.67 3.85 -10.69
N ASP A 171 -20.58 2.90 -11.61
CA ASP A 171 -21.58 1.84 -11.78
C ASP A 171 -21.39 0.74 -10.72
N LEU A 172 -22.34 0.67 -9.79
CA LEU A 172 -22.31 -0.32 -8.71
C LEU A 172 -22.45 -1.75 -9.20
N ASN A 173 -23.20 -1.99 -10.30
CA ASN A 173 -23.33 -3.33 -10.86
C ASN A 173 -22.01 -3.78 -11.50
N ALA A 174 -21.35 -2.86 -12.25
CA ALA A 174 -20.03 -3.13 -12.79
C ALA A 174 -18.99 -3.38 -11.68
N PHE A 175 -19.13 -2.70 -10.54
CA PHE A 175 -18.28 -2.95 -9.37
C PHE A 175 -18.47 -4.37 -8.82
N TYR A 176 -19.72 -4.81 -8.61
CA TYR A 176 -19.98 -6.17 -8.14
C TYR A 176 -19.47 -7.21 -9.15
N ASP A 177 -19.70 -6.99 -10.44
CA ASP A 177 -19.18 -7.89 -11.49
C ASP A 177 -17.66 -7.98 -11.47
N ALA A 178 -16.95 -6.88 -11.23
CA ALA A 178 -15.50 -6.86 -11.13
C ALA A 178 -14.97 -7.56 -9.87
N MET A 179 -15.70 -7.47 -8.76
CA MET A 179 -15.29 -8.09 -7.49
C MET A 179 -15.56 -9.60 -7.42
N TYR A 180 -16.46 -10.14 -8.28
CA TYR A 180 -16.81 -11.58 -8.30
C TYR A 180 -16.14 -12.37 -9.42
N ARG A 181 -15.27 -11.76 -10.20
CA ARG A 181 -14.47 -12.42 -11.24
C ARG A 181 -13.13 -12.87 -10.73
#